data_28135e767fde2bdb492fc54f36256ff1
#
_entry.id   28135e767fde2bdb492fc54f36256ff1
#
_cell.length_a   1.000
_cell.length_b   1.000
_cell.length_c   1.000
_cell.angle_alpha   90.00
_cell.angle_beta   90.00
_cell.angle_gamma   90.00
#
_symmetry.space_group_name_H-M   'P 1'
#
loop_
_entity.id
_entity.type
_entity.pdbx_description
1 polymer ?
#
loop_
_entity_poly.entity_id
_entity_poly.type
_entity_poly.pdbx_seq_one_letter_code
_entity_poly.pdbx_strand_id
1 'polypeptide(L)'
;MLEKEFEKLYFKFRNNYCKNLFSGVNEDDESLSPTESYCVEAIFLLNRPTVHQFANYVNISQPNATYRISNLISKGYIRKVLSEDDRREYFLEVTDKFSKNYGMNASFNAQLMSGIREKFSEEEIVLLEKMIKRLNTIMS
;
A
#
# COMPACT_ATOMS: atom_id res chain seq x y z
N MET A 1 -27.37 -4.81 7.71
CA MET A 1 -27.29 -3.86 6.59
C MET A 1 -25.88 -3.85 6.08
N LEU A 2 -25.72 -3.69 4.79
CA LEU A 2 -24.42 -3.74 4.10
C LEU A 2 -23.42 -2.74 4.67
N GLU A 3 -23.84 -1.51 4.91
CA GLU A 3 -22.98 -0.43 5.41
C GLU A 3 -22.31 -0.79 6.73
N LYS A 4 -23.08 -1.34 7.67
CA LYS A 4 -22.55 -1.74 8.99
C LYS A 4 -21.52 -2.88 8.89
N GLU A 5 -21.79 -3.87 8.06
CA GLU A 5 -20.87 -5.00 7.89
C GLU A 5 -19.60 -4.56 7.17
N PHE A 6 -19.74 -3.66 6.19
CA PHE A 6 -18.60 -3.09 5.50
C PHE A 6 -17.73 -2.24 6.44
N GLU A 7 -18.36 -1.40 7.27
CA GLU A 7 -17.67 -0.59 8.28
C GLU A 7 -16.89 -1.46 9.28
N LYS A 8 -17.48 -2.53 9.77
CA LYS A 8 -16.79 -3.49 10.65
C LYS A 8 -15.59 -4.13 9.97
N LEU A 9 -15.76 -4.54 8.72
CA LEU A 9 -14.68 -5.13 7.94
C LEU A 9 -13.54 -4.13 7.75
N TYR A 10 -13.86 -2.90 7.36
CA TYR A 10 -12.89 -1.82 7.21
C TYR A 10 -12.09 -1.59 8.49
N PHE A 11 -12.75 -1.48 9.64
CA PHE A 11 -12.07 -1.29 10.92
C PHE A 11 -11.17 -2.46 11.31
N LYS A 12 -11.56 -3.68 10.98
CA LYS A 12 -10.72 -4.86 11.23
C LYS A 12 -9.42 -4.82 10.41
N PHE A 13 -9.51 -4.49 9.14
CA PHE A 13 -8.32 -4.30 8.29
C PHE A 13 -7.44 -3.17 8.82
N ARG A 14 -8.05 -2.03 9.10
CA ARG A 14 -7.32 -0.87 9.62
C ARG A 14 -6.65 -1.17 10.96
N ASN A 15 -7.35 -1.84 11.87
CA ASN A 15 -6.80 -2.21 13.16
C ASN A 15 -5.60 -3.16 13.02
N ASN A 16 -5.70 -4.13 12.14
CA ASN A 16 -4.58 -5.02 11.84
C ASN A 16 -3.36 -4.25 11.32
N TYR A 17 -3.58 -3.31 10.43
CA TYR A 17 -2.54 -2.42 9.92
C TYR A 17 -1.92 -1.59 11.06
N CYS A 18 -2.74 -0.97 11.89
CA CYS A 18 -2.26 -0.13 13.00
C CYS A 18 -1.47 -0.93 14.04
N LYS A 19 -1.82 -2.18 14.31
CA LYS A 19 -1.03 -3.06 15.19
C LYS A 19 0.37 -3.26 14.65
N ASN A 20 0.51 -3.42 13.36
CA ASN A 20 1.81 -3.60 12.72
C ASN A 20 2.69 -2.36 12.80
N LEU A 21 2.10 -1.18 12.92
CA LEU A 21 2.87 0.06 13.12
C LEU A 21 3.65 0.05 14.43
N PHE A 22 3.09 -0.52 15.50
CA PHE A 22 3.77 -0.63 16.79
C PHE A 22 4.86 -1.70 16.78
N SER A 23 4.61 -2.83 16.14
CA SER A 23 5.60 -3.92 16.06
C SER A 23 6.75 -3.61 15.09
N GLY A 24 6.55 -2.68 14.15
CA GLY A 24 7.57 -2.21 13.21
C GLY A 24 8.45 -1.09 13.74
N VAL A 25 8.20 -0.59 14.96
CA VAL A 25 9.04 0.42 15.60
C VAL A 25 10.28 -0.25 16.17
N ASN A 26 11.18 -0.67 15.30
CA ASN A 26 12.55 -0.87 15.68
C ASN A 26 13.20 0.52 15.77
N GLU A 27 14.02 0.74 16.77
CA GLU A 27 14.76 1.98 16.99
C GLU A 27 15.80 2.26 15.89
N ASP A 28 15.78 1.49 14.80
CA ASP A 28 16.66 1.66 13.66
C ASP A 28 16.18 2.86 12.81
N ASP A 29 17.13 3.65 12.32
CA ASP A 29 16.92 4.78 11.41
C ASP A 29 16.18 4.39 10.11
N GLU A 30 15.98 3.10 9.89
CA GLU A 30 15.32 2.53 8.71
C GLU A 30 13.81 2.31 8.88
N SER A 31 13.25 2.55 10.07
CA SER A 31 11.82 2.44 10.28
C SER A 31 11.08 3.60 9.64
N LEU A 32 9.87 3.33 9.12
CA LEU A 32 9.02 4.34 8.52
C LEU A 32 8.12 5.00 9.57
N SER A 33 8.02 6.32 9.54
CA SER A 33 6.95 7.01 10.23
C SER A 33 5.60 6.70 9.56
N PRO A 34 4.45 6.94 10.24
CA PRO A 34 3.14 6.78 9.62
C PRO A 34 2.97 7.56 8.31
N THR A 35 3.49 8.78 8.24
CA THR A 35 3.44 9.61 7.03
C THR A 35 4.29 9.02 5.91
N GLU A 36 5.47 8.52 6.22
CA GLU A 36 6.34 7.84 5.26
C GLU A 36 5.70 6.55 4.74
N SER A 37 5.10 5.77 5.63
CA SER A 37 4.36 4.55 5.26
C SER A 37 3.23 4.86 4.28
N TYR A 38 2.47 5.91 4.52
CA TYR A 38 1.43 6.40 3.61
C TYR A 38 2.00 6.78 2.24
N CYS A 39 3.15 7.48 2.21
CA CYS A 39 3.79 7.85 0.95
C CYS A 39 4.19 6.62 0.12
N VAL A 40 4.73 5.60 0.75
CA VAL A 40 5.10 4.35 0.05
C VAL A 40 3.85 3.65 -0.48
N GLU A 41 2.78 3.58 0.31
CA GLU A 41 1.51 2.99 -0.14
C GLU A 41 0.92 3.76 -1.32
N ALA A 42 0.97 5.09 -1.30
CA ALA A 42 0.49 5.92 -2.40
C ALA A 42 1.27 5.62 -3.69
N ILE A 43 2.59 5.51 -3.59
CA ILE A 43 3.45 5.17 -4.74
C ILE A 43 3.11 3.77 -5.27
N PHE A 44 2.87 2.82 -4.37
CA PHE A 44 2.47 1.46 -4.75
C PHE A 44 1.13 1.45 -5.51
N LEU A 45 0.13 2.17 -4.98
CA LEU A 45 -1.21 2.22 -5.59
C LEU A 45 -1.22 2.94 -6.95
N LEU A 46 -0.38 3.97 -7.10
CA LEU A 46 -0.25 4.70 -8.37
C LEU A 46 0.49 3.90 -9.45
N ASN A 47 1.17 2.84 -9.05
CA ASN A 47 1.90 1.94 -9.96
C ASN A 47 2.92 2.69 -10.84
N ARG A 48 4.12 2.89 -10.33
CA ARG A 48 5.22 3.58 -11.01
C ARG A 48 4.89 5.03 -11.38
N PRO A 49 4.48 5.86 -10.41
CA PRO A 49 4.23 7.27 -10.70
C PRO A 49 5.52 8.05 -10.91
N THR A 50 5.41 9.18 -11.59
CA THR A 50 6.43 10.21 -11.56
C THR A 50 6.37 10.97 -10.24
N VAL A 51 7.41 11.75 -9.93
CA VAL A 51 7.40 12.63 -8.74
C VAL A 51 6.22 13.60 -8.79
N HIS A 52 5.93 14.14 -9.96
CA HIS A 52 4.81 15.07 -10.16
C HIS A 52 3.46 14.41 -9.86
N GLN A 53 3.24 13.20 -10.39
CA GLN A 53 2.02 12.44 -10.14
C GLN A 53 1.85 12.12 -8.66
N PHE A 54 2.92 11.71 -8.00
CA PHE A 54 2.92 11.45 -6.57
C PHE A 54 2.58 12.72 -5.76
N ALA A 55 3.24 13.84 -6.07
CA ALA A 55 3.01 15.11 -5.38
C ALA A 55 1.54 15.57 -5.51
N ASN A 56 0.98 15.45 -6.71
CA ASN A 56 -0.42 15.78 -6.96
C ASN A 56 -1.39 14.87 -6.21
N TYR A 57 -1.11 13.58 -6.18
CA TYR A 57 -1.96 12.60 -5.51
C TYR A 57 -2.04 12.84 -3.99
N VAL A 58 -0.90 13.08 -3.35
CA VAL A 58 -0.83 13.32 -1.91
C VAL A 58 -1.04 14.79 -1.54
N ASN A 59 -1.20 15.66 -2.55
CA ASN A 59 -1.47 17.10 -2.40
C ASN A 59 -0.38 17.83 -1.61
N ILE A 60 0.87 17.66 -2.02
CA ILE A 60 2.03 18.36 -1.46
C ILE A 60 2.80 19.07 -2.58
N SER A 61 3.66 20.03 -2.20
CA SER A 61 4.51 20.71 -3.16
C SER A 61 5.57 19.76 -3.75
N GLN A 62 6.04 20.10 -4.94
CA GLN A 62 7.10 19.34 -5.63
C GLN A 62 8.38 19.24 -4.78
N PRO A 63 8.89 20.34 -4.17
CA PRO A 63 10.05 20.25 -3.28
C PRO A 63 9.83 19.34 -2.07
N ASN A 64 8.65 19.39 -1.45
CA ASN A 64 8.30 18.52 -0.34
C ASN A 64 8.26 17.05 -0.78
N ALA A 65 7.65 16.77 -1.93
CA ALA A 65 7.62 15.42 -2.51
C ALA A 65 9.04 14.90 -2.76
N THR A 66 9.91 15.69 -3.37
CA THR A 66 11.30 15.33 -3.64
C THR A 66 12.05 15.00 -2.35
N TYR A 67 11.85 15.80 -1.31
CA TYR A 67 12.47 15.58 0.01
C TYR A 67 12.03 14.23 0.60
N ARG A 68 10.73 13.97 0.60
CA ARG A 68 10.17 12.71 1.15
C ARG A 68 10.64 11.49 0.36
N ILE A 69 10.66 11.59 -0.96
CA ILE A 69 11.14 10.52 -1.84
C ILE A 69 12.62 10.23 -1.59
N SER A 70 13.45 11.26 -1.43
CA SER A 70 14.88 11.09 -1.12
C SER A 70 15.10 10.33 0.17
N ASN A 71 14.31 10.63 1.21
CA ASN A 71 14.36 9.91 2.48
C ASN A 71 13.96 8.43 2.32
N LEU A 72 12.92 8.16 1.54
CA LEU A 72 12.44 6.80 1.29
C LEU A 72 13.44 5.98 0.46
N ILE A 73 14.12 6.62 -0.48
CA ILE A 73 15.21 5.99 -1.25
C ILE A 73 16.38 5.66 -0.31
N SER A 74 16.76 6.61 0.54
CA SER A 74 17.83 6.42 1.52
C SER A 74 17.55 5.25 2.46
N LYS A 75 16.29 5.07 2.86
CA LYS A 75 15.85 3.94 3.70
C LYS A 75 15.66 2.63 2.93
N GLY A 76 15.74 2.66 1.61
CA GLY A 76 15.65 1.48 0.76
C GLY A 76 14.23 1.02 0.41
N TYR A 77 13.21 1.84 0.64
CA TYR A 77 11.80 1.48 0.36
C TYR A 77 11.35 1.84 -1.05
N ILE A 78 11.99 2.83 -1.65
CA ILE A 78 11.69 3.34 -3.00
C ILE A 78 12.97 3.36 -3.81
N ARG A 79 12.86 3.12 -5.11
CA ARG A 79 13.92 3.35 -6.07
C ARG A 79 13.41 4.20 -7.24
N LYS A 80 14.32 4.96 -7.83
CA LYS A 80 14.07 5.70 -9.07
C LYS A 80 14.43 4.82 -10.25
N VAL A 81 13.54 4.79 -11.24
CA VAL A 81 13.79 4.12 -12.52
C VAL A 81 13.73 5.18 -13.61
N LEU A 82 14.80 5.29 -14.39
CA LEU A 82 14.85 6.23 -15.48
C LEU A 82 13.87 5.82 -16.58
N SER A 83 13.10 6.78 -17.10
CA SER A 83 12.24 6.54 -18.25
C SER A 83 13.08 6.26 -19.51
N GLU A 84 12.72 5.21 -20.26
CA GLU A 84 13.35 4.89 -21.54
C GLU A 84 13.02 5.93 -22.62
N ASP A 85 11.83 6.53 -22.51
CA ASP A 85 11.30 7.49 -23.49
C ASP A 85 11.80 8.91 -23.25
N ASP A 86 11.98 9.31 -22.00
CA ASP A 86 12.49 10.65 -21.63
C ASP A 86 13.45 10.55 -20.46
N ARG A 87 14.73 10.79 -20.73
CA ARG A 87 15.82 10.75 -19.73
C ARG A 87 15.70 11.82 -18.63
N ARG A 88 14.76 12.76 -18.76
CA ARG A 88 14.49 13.80 -17.75
C ARG A 88 13.46 13.34 -16.72
N GLU A 89 12.78 12.25 -16.99
CA GLU A 89 11.69 11.76 -16.18
C GLU A 89 12.09 10.46 -15.48
N TYR A 90 11.73 10.38 -14.20
CA TYR A 90 11.95 9.20 -13.37
C TYR A 90 10.62 8.64 -12.92
N PHE A 91 10.51 7.32 -12.93
CA PHE A 91 9.42 6.62 -12.27
C PHE A 91 9.86 6.15 -10.88
N LEU A 92 8.91 6.11 -9.97
CA LEU A 92 9.12 5.64 -8.60
C LEU A 92 8.60 4.22 -8.48
N GLU A 93 9.41 3.32 -7.91
CA GLU A 93 9.02 1.95 -7.65
C GLU A 93 9.19 1.64 -6.18
N VAL A 94 8.23 0.87 -5.63
CA VAL A 94 8.32 0.31 -4.29
C VAL A 94 9.23 -0.93 -4.33
N THR A 95 10.13 -1.04 -3.37
CA THR A 95 11.01 -2.20 -3.24
C THR A 95 10.37 -3.30 -2.39
N ASP A 96 10.93 -4.51 -2.43
CA ASP A 96 10.46 -5.64 -1.63
C ASP A 96 10.53 -5.41 -0.11
N LYS A 97 11.36 -4.47 0.32
CA LYS A 97 11.52 -4.13 1.74
C LYS A 97 10.21 -3.67 2.37
N PHE A 98 9.39 -2.91 1.62
CA PHE A 98 8.09 -2.47 2.10
C PHE A 98 7.12 -3.64 2.30
N SER A 99 7.02 -4.52 1.31
CA SER A 99 6.15 -5.70 1.37
C SER A 99 6.47 -6.61 2.57
N LYS A 100 7.76 -6.75 2.88
CA LYS A 100 8.23 -7.59 4.01
C LYS A 100 7.90 -6.99 5.37
N ASN A 101 7.98 -5.66 5.51
CA ASN A 101 7.90 -4.98 6.80
C ASN A 101 6.55 -4.31 7.06
N TYR A 102 5.87 -3.83 6.03
CA TYR A 102 4.69 -2.97 6.17
C TYR A 102 3.51 -3.37 5.30
N GLY A 103 3.68 -4.32 4.39
CA GLY A 103 2.59 -4.83 3.56
C GLY A 103 1.52 -5.52 4.39
N MET A 104 0.42 -5.93 3.74
CA MET A 104 -0.58 -6.76 4.41
C MET A 104 0.14 -7.94 5.06
N ASN A 105 0.03 -8.05 6.37
CA ASN A 105 0.71 -9.09 7.13
C ASN A 105 0.42 -10.45 6.49
N ALA A 106 1.46 -11.16 6.06
CA ALA A 106 1.34 -12.44 5.39
C ALA A 106 0.54 -13.45 6.22
N SER A 107 0.73 -13.43 7.55
CA SER A 107 -0.03 -14.27 8.48
C SER A 107 -1.52 -13.90 8.49
N PHE A 108 -1.84 -12.61 8.55
CA PHE A 108 -3.23 -12.14 8.51
C PHE A 108 -3.89 -12.51 7.18
N ASN A 109 -3.22 -12.27 6.07
CA ASN A 109 -3.73 -12.61 4.75
C ASN A 109 -3.95 -14.12 4.60
N ALA A 110 -3.00 -14.93 5.05
CA ALA A 110 -3.11 -16.38 5.01
C ALA A 110 -4.28 -16.89 5.85
N GLN A 111 -4.47 -16.35 7.05
CA GLN A 111 -5.60 -16.70 7.91
C GLN A 111 -6.94 -16.32 7.30
N LEU A 112 -7.03 -15.13 6.70
CA LEU A 112 -8.24 -14.66 6.03
C LEU A 112 -8.58 -15.53 4.83
N MET A 113 -7.60 -15.82 3.96
CA MET A 113 -7.79 -16.67 2.78
C MET A 113 -8.15 -18.10 3.16
N SER A 114 -7.51 -18.64 4.18
CA SER A 114 -7.84 -19.98 4.71
C SER A 114 -9.28 -20.03 5.25
N GLY A 115 -9.68 -19.01 6.02
CA GLY A 115 -11.04 -18.89 6.54
C GLY A 115 -12.10 -18.77 5.44
N ILE A 116 -11.80 -18.05 4.38
CA ILE A 116 -12.70 -17.93 3.22
C ILE A 116 -12.85 -19.30 2.54
N ARG A 117 -11.75 -20.02 2.30
CA ARG A 117 -11.80 -21.35 1.67
C ARG A 117 -12.51 -22.38 2.52
N GLU A 118 -12.41 -22.27 3.82
CA GLU A 118 -13.08 -23.19 4.76
C GLU A 118 -14.58 -22.95 4.86
N LYS A 119 -14.99 -21.67 4.90
CA LYS A 119 -16.37 -21.29 5.22
C LYS A 119 -17.25 -20.99 4.01
N PHE A 120 -16.65 -20.74 2.86
CA PHE A 120 -17.36 -20.37 1.64
C PHE A 120 -17.31 -21.50 0.63
N SER A 121 -18.39 -21.67 -0.14
CA SER A 121 -18.40 -22.58 -1.28
C SER A 121 -17.52 -22.03 -2.41
N GLU A 122 -17.13 -22.90 -3.33
CA GLU A 122 -16.37 -22.48 -4.52
C GLU A 122 -17.13 -21.42 -5.33
N GLU A 123 -18.44 -21.57 -5.45
CA GLU A 123 -19.30 -20.61 -6.16
C GLU A 123 -19.30 -19.25 -5.45
N GLU A 124 -19.36 -19.24 -4.14
CA GLU A 124 -19.30 -18.01 -3.33
C GLU A 124 -17.93 -17.32 -3.47
N ILE A 125 -16.84 -18.08 -3.52
CA ILE A 125 -15.49 -17.54 -3.69
C ILE A 125 -15.35 -16.87 -5.05
N VAL A 126 -15.82 -17.50 -6.11
CA VAL A 126 -15.82 -16.93 -7.48
C VAL A 126 -16.63 -15.64 -7.52
N LEU A 127 -17.79 -15.62 -6.88
CA LEU A 127 -18.65 -14.45 -6.80
C LEU A 127 -17.99 -13.33 -5.99
N LEU A 128 -17.36 -13.66 -4.87
CA LEU A 128 -16.64 -12.71 -4.04
C LEU A 128 -15.49 -12.04 -4.82
N GLU A 129 -14.70 -12.82 -5.54
CA GLU A 129 -13.63 -12.30 -6.40
C GLU A 129 -14.19 -11.32 -7.43
N LYS A 130 -15.26 -11.68 -8.09
CA LYS A 130 -15.94 -10.82 -9.08
C LYS A 130 -16.41 -9.50 -8.45
N MET A 131 -17.00 -9.58 -7.28
CA MET A 131 -17.48 -8.39 -6.56
C MET A 131 -16.33 -7.49 -6.11
N ILE A 132 -15.24 -8.06 -5.61
CA ILE A 132 -14.04 -7.29 -5.21
C ILE A 132 -13.43 -6.59 -6.43
N LYS A 133 -13.34 -7.26 -7.58
CA LYS A 133 -12.88 -6.64 -8.82
C LYS A 133 -13.74 -5.41 -9.19
N ARG A 134 -15.06 -5.53 -9.06
CA ARG A 134 -15.97 -4.39 -9.31
C ARG A 134 -15.79 -3.27 -8.29
N LEU A 135 -15.60 -3.59 -7.01
CA LEU A 135 -15.31 -2.59 -5.98
C LEU A 135 -14.04 -1.82 -6.29
N ASN A 136 -13.01 -2.51 -6.73
CA ASN A 136 -11.75 -1.86 -7.12
C ASN A 136 -11.93 -0.84 -8.24
N THR A 137 -12.86 -1.06 -9.17
CA THR A 137 -13.15 -0.08 -10.22
C THR A 137 -13.91 1.15 -9.72
N ILE A 138 -14.70 1.00 -8.66
CA ILE A 138 -15.42 2.13 -8.06
C ILE A 138 -14.45 3.06 -7.32
N MET A 139 -13.40 2.50 -6.73
CA MET A 139 -12.45 3.23 -5.89
C MET A 139 -11.24 3.78 -6.66
N SER A 140 -11.16 3.55 -7.93
CA SER A 140 -10.05 4.06 -8.73
C SER A 140 -10.23 5.52 -9.11
#